data_cb65f7401bf4173cbbe8b801c156efca
#
_entry.id   cb65f7401bf4173cbbe8b801c156efca
#
_cell.length_a   1.000
_cell.length_b   1.000
_cell.length_c   1.000
_cell.angle_alpha   90.00
_cell.angle_beta   90.00
_cell.angle_gamma   90.00
#
_symmetry.space_group_name_H-M   'P 1'
#
loop_
_entity.id
_entity.type
_entity.pdbx_description
1 polymer ?
#
loop_
_entity_poly.entity_id
_entity_poly.type
_entity_poly.pdbx_seq_one_letter_code
_entity_poly.pdbx_strand_id
1 'polypeptide(L)'
;MEEQQALLVAMQEKALSISGRSERSSGALTKSEPVPTDFILIAAGNLDSIQNMHPALRSRIRGYGYEVYVNTDMPDTDRNRRRLVRFVSQEVVNERKKTSGKPIPHFDIESIGLILKEAQRRSGRRGRLSLRLRELGGLVRIAGDLAVEENADLTTASHVIRARAIAKPLEQQVADRYLERQA
;
A
#
# COMPACT_ATOMS: atom_id res chain seq x y z
N MET A 1 -16.83 -10.34 -11.37
CA MET A 1 -16.63 -10.91 -12.74
C MET A 1 -17.15 -9.98 -13.84
N GLU A 2 -18.26 -9.31 -13.65
CA GLU A 2 -18.86 -8.37 -14.63
C GLU A 2 -17.92 -7.24 -15.04
N GLU A 3 -17.20 -6.64 -14.07
CA GLU A 3 -16.25 -5.55 -14.31
C GLU A 3 -15.06 -5.96 -15.22
N GLN A 4 -14.57 -7.19 -15.02
CA GLN A 4 -13.49 -7.71 -15.88
C GLN A 4 -13.98 -7.99 -17.30
N GLN A 5 -15.24 -8.39 -17.44
CA GLN A 5 -15.89 -8.58 -18.74
C GLN A 5 -16.10 -7.24 -19.45
N ALA A 6 -16.56 -6.21 -18.72
CA ALA A 6 -16.70 -4.87 -19.27
C ALA A 6 -15.37 -4.30 -19.74
N LEU A 7 -14.30 -4.50 -18.95
CA LEU A 7 -12.95 -4.09 -19.34
C LEU A 7 -12.47 -4.82 -20.59
N LEU A 8 -12.74 -6.13 -20.69
CA LEU A 8 -12.38 -6.92 -21.86
C LEU A 8 -13.08 -6.39 -23.12
N VAL A 9 -14.40 -6.10 -23.02
CA VAL A 9 -15.18 -5.53 -24.13
C VAL A 9 -14.61 -4.15 -24.53
N ALA A 10 -14.37 -3.27 -23.56
CA ALA A 10 -13.80 -1.94 -23.81
C ALA A 10 -12.44 -2.02 -24.55
N MET A 11 -11.60 -2.99 -24.19
CA MET A 11 -10.30 -3.21 -24.85
C MET A 11 -10.45 -3.83 -26.26
N GLN A 12 -11.49 -4.62 -26.50
CA GLN A 12 -11.71 -5.30 -27.78
C GLN A 12 -12.42 -4.41 -28.79
N GLU A 13 -13.53 -3.84 -28.38
CA GLU A 13 -14.42 -3.07 -29.25
C GLU A 13 -13.98 -1.61 -29.37
N LYS A 14 -13.02 -1.16 -28.55
CA LYS A 14 -12.63 0.25 -28.37
C LYS A 14 -13.82 1.17 -28.11
N ALA A 15 -14.92 0.61 -27.60
CA ALA A 15 -16.12 1.31 -27.23
C ALA A 15 -16.84 0.57 -26.10
N LEU A 16 -17.47 1.31 -25.20
CA LEU A 16 -18.26 0.76 -24.11
C LEU A 16 -19.63 1.43 -24.08
N SER A 17 -20.69 0.61 -24.05
CA SER A 17 -22.04 1.06 -23.78
C SER A 17 -22.41 0.72 -22.34
N ILE A 18 -22.97 1.70 -21.61
CA ILE A 18 -23.42 1.51 -20.24
C ILE A 18 -24.94 1.27 -20.27
N SER A 19 -25.37 0.16 -19.69
CA SER A 19 -26.79 -0.15 -19.50
C SER A 19 -27.21 0.30 -18.11
N GLY A 20 -28.21 1.16 -18.01
CA GLY A 20 -28.78 1.66 -16.76
C GLY A 20 -30.30 1.61 -16.77
N ARG A 21 -30.93 1.57 -15.59
CA ARG A 21 -32.38 1.81 -15.46
C ARG A 21 -32.61 3.31 -15.44
N SER A 22 -33.40 3.79 -16.37
CA SER A 22 -33.86 5.19 -16.35
C SER A 22 -35.00 5.34 -15.35
N GLU A 23 -34.83 6.20 -14.35
CA GLU A 23 -35.90 6.57 -13.42
C GLU A 23 -37.05 7.30 -14.12
N ARG A 24 -36.83 7.85 -15.33
CA ARG A 24 -37.81 8.62 -16.08
C ARG A 24 -38.71 7.80 -17.01
N SER A 25 -38.41 6.53 -17.24
CA SER A 25 -39.24 5.66 -18.13
C SER A 25 -39.49 4.32 -17.44
N SER A 26 -40.48 4.29 -16.53
CA SER A 26 -41.06 3.08 -15.90
C SER A 26 -40.22 1.80 -15.89
N GLY A 27 -38.92 1.92 -15.56
CA GLY A 27 -38.03 0.78 -15.39
C GLY A 27 -37.46 0.16 -16.68
N ALA A 28 -37.62 0.80 -17.83
CA ALA A 28 -37.01 0.31 -19.07
C ALA A 28 -35.48 0.40 -19.04
N LEU A 29 -34.85 -0.66 -19.48
CA LEU A 29 -33.37 -0.71 -19.67
C LEU A 29 -33.01 0.25 -20.81
N THR A 30 -32.34 1.33 -20.47
CA THR A 30 -31.80 2.26 -21.46
C THR A 30 -30.30 1.95 -21.63
N LYS A 31 -29.87 1.75 -22.85
CA LYS A 31 -28.45 1.56 -23.20
C LYS A 31 -27.91 2.89 -23.70
N SER A 32 -26.81 3.35 -23.17
CA SER A 32 -26.13 4.55 -23.66
C SER A 32 -25.58 4.34 -25.05
N GLU A 33 -25.39 5.42 -25.80
CA GLU A 33 -24.57 5.36 -27.00
C GLU A 33 -23.16 4.86 -26.64
N PRO A 34 -22.49 4.12 -27.56
CA PRO A 34 -21.13 3.65 -27.32
C PRO A 34 -20.17 4.82 -27.11
N VAL A 35 -19.48 4.81 -25.95
CA VAL A 35 -18.42 5.78 -25.65
C VAL A 35 -17.09 5.21 -26.12
N PRO A 36 -16.29 5.94 -26.92
CA PRO A 36 -14.98 5.49 -27.33
C PRO A 36 -14.06 5.20 -26.14
N THR A 37 -13.35 4.05 -26.17
CA THR A 37 -12.44 3.61 -25.11
C THR A 37 -11.05 3.32 -25.66
N ASP A 38 -10.40 4.33 -26.25
CA ASP A 38 -9.01 4.24 -26.66
C ASP A 38 -8.10 4.71 -25.51
N PHE A 39 -7.54 3.76 -24.76
CA PHE A 39 -6.77 4.03 -23.55
C PHE A 39 -5.58 3.06 -23.40
N ILE A 40 -4.59 3.48 -22.63
CA ILE A 40 -3.49 2.61 -22.15
C ILE A 40 -3.87 2.09 -20.78
N LEU A 41 -3.95 0.76 -20.63
CA LEU A 41 -4.23 0.11 -19.35
C LEU A 41 -2.93 -0.11 -18.56
N ILE A 42 -2.85 0.48 -17.37
CA ILE A 42 -1.81 0.16 -16.37
C ILE A 42 -2.52 -0.39 -15.14
N ALA A 43 -2.31 -1.67 -14.86
CA ALA A 43 -2.92 -2.35 -13.72
C ALA A 43 -1.85 -2.77 -12.71
N ALA A 44 -2.16 -2.68 -11.42
CA ALA A 44 -1.33 -3.14 -10.33
C ALA A 44 -2.15 -4.01 -9.37
N GLY A 45 -1.54 -5.07 -8.87
CA GLY A 45 -2.21 -5.99 -7.94
C GLY A 45 -1.24 -6.99 -7.33
N ASN A 46 -1.77 -7.84 -6.47
CA ASN A 46 -1.03 -8.97 -5.88
C ASN A 46 -1.09 -10.19 -6.80
N LEU A 47 -0.21 -11.18 -6.55
CA LEU A 47 -0.21 -12.45 -7.31
C LEU A 47 -1.55 -13.17 -7.24
N ASP A 48 -2.23 -13.13 -6.09
CA ASP A 48 -3.56 -13.72 -5.92
C ASP A 48 -4.60 -13.10 -6.86
N SER A 49 -4.49 -11.79 -7.10
CA SER A 49 -5.37 -11.08 -8.06
C SER A 49 -5.19 -11.59 -9.50
N ILE A 50 -3.98 -12.01 -9.84
CA ILE A 50 -3.68 -12.59 -11.16
C ILE A 50 -4.32 -13.98 -11.31
N GLN A 51 -4.33 -14.79 -10.25
CA GLN A 51 -4.98 -16.11 -10.25
C GLN A 51 -6.50 -16.01 -10.44
N ASN A 52 -7.10 -14.95 -9.89
CA ASN A 52 -8.53 -14.68 -9.98
C ASN A 52 -8.91 -13.83 -11.21
N MET A 53 -7.96 -13.50 -12.08
CA MET A 53 -8.21 -12.75 -13.30
C MET A 53 -8.85 -13.64 -14.37
N HIS A 54 -9.86 -13.10 -15.08
CA HIS A 54 -10.48 -13.79 -16.19
C HIS A 54 -9.42 -14.19 -17.24
N PRO A 55 -9.35 -15.46 -17.67
CA PRO A 55 -8.29 -15.95 -18.56
C PRO A 55 -8.17 -15.15 -19.87
N ALA A 56 -9.28 -14.74 -20.48
CA ALA A 56 -9.28 -13.96 -21.71
C ALA A 56 -8.68 -12.57 -21.51
N LEU A 57 -8.99 -11.90 -20.35
CA LEU A 57 -8.39 -10.61 -20.02
C LEU A 57 -6.88 -10.73 -19.83
N ARG A 58 -6.44 -11.74 -19.09
CA ARG A 58 -5.01 -12.01 -18.89
C ARG A 58 -4.28 -12.31 -20.19
N SER A 59 -4.87 -13.14 -21.06
CA SER A 59 -4.32 -13.45 -22.38
C SER A 59 -4.14 -12.19 -23.22
N ARG A 60 -5.11 -11.27 -23.16
CA ARG A 60 -5.05 -10.02 -23.91
C ARG A 60 -3.98 -9.07 -23.37
N ILE A 61 -3.88 -8.92 -22.05
CA ILE A 61 -2.82 -8.12 -21.40
C ILE A 61 -1.44 -8.66 -21.83
N ARG A 62 -1.23 -9.98 -21.81
CA ARG A 62 0.05 -10.59 -22.19
C ARG A 62 0.34 -10.50 -23.69
N GLY A 63 -0.68 -10.53 -24.53
CA GLY A 63 -0.52 -10.44 -25.99
C GLY A 63 -0.19 -9.04 -26.50
N TYR A 64 -0.60 -8.00 -25.79
CA TYR A 64 -0.44 -6.60 -26.22
C TYR A 64 0.34 -5.74 -25.22
N GLY A 65 0.86 -6.32 -24.14
CA GLY A 65 1.54 -5.58 -23.09
C GLY A 65 2.58 -6.42 -22.36
N TYR A 66 2.91 -5.99 -21.14
CA TYR A 66 3.95 -6.57 -20.30
C TYR A 66 3.42 -6.88 -18.92
N GLU A 67 3.78 -8.06 -18.39
CA GLU A 67 3.66 -8.36 -16.96
C GLU A 67 4.99 -8.02 -16.29
N VAL A 68 4.96 -7.12 -15.29
CA VAL A 68 6.17 -6.68 -14.59
C VAL A 68 6.08 -7.12 -13.12
N TYR A 69 7.06 -7.90 -12.68
CA TYR A 69 7.21 -8.23 -11.27
C TYR A 69 7.85 -7.08 -10.51
N VAL A 70 7.14 -6.54 -9.52
CA VAL A 70 7.65 -5.48 -8.65
C VAL A 70 8.34 -6.09 -7.43
N ASN A 71 9.62 -5.76 -7.24
CA ASN A 71 10.40 -6.26 -6.11
C ASN A 71 9.81 -5.82 -4.77
N THR A 72 9.85 -6.73 -3.78
CA THR A 72 9.40 -6.48 -2.40
C THR A 72 10.51 -5.91 -1.50
N ASP A 73 11.74 -5.88 -2.00
CA ASP A 73 12.91 -5.36 -1.32
C ASP A 73 13.90 -4.69 -2.30
N MET A 74 14.81 -3.89 -1.79
CA MET A 74 15.87 -3.22 -2.54
C MET A 74 17.22 -3.38 -1.84
N PRO A 75 18.38 -3.26 -2.54
CA PRO A 75 19.69 -3.29 -1.93
C PRO A 75 19.85 -2.22 -0.84
N ASP A 76 20.51 -2.59 0.26
CA ASP A 76 20.84 -1.67 1.35
C ASP A 76 22.09 -0.86 0.96
N THR A 77 21.84 0.28 0.33
CA THR A 77 22.86 1.26 -0.08
C THR A 77 22.52 2.63 0.48
N ASP A 78 23.50 3.51 0.61
CA ASP A 78 23.28 4.89 1.08
C ASP A 78 22.22 5.63 0.27
N ARG A 79 22.20 5.41 -1.03
CA ARG A 79 21.15 5.97 -1.91
C ARG A 79 19.75 5.50 -1.53
N ASN A 80 19.61 4.20 -1.25
CA ASN A 80 18.32 3.60 -0.91
C ASN A 80 17.91 3.92 0.54
N ARG A 81 18.87 4.01 1.47
CA ARG A 81 18.62 4.52 2.83
C ARG A 81 18.08 5.96 2.78
N ARG A 82 18.69 6.85 1.99
CA ARG A 82 18.18 8.21 1.78
C ARG A 82 16.76 8.23 1.18
N ARG A 83 16.40 7.29 0.33
CA ARG A 83 15.02 7.16 -0.19
C ARG A 83 14.04 6.80 0.91
N LEU A 84 14.39 5.88 1.81
CA LEU A 84 13.55 5.55 2.96
C LEU A 84 13.42 6.72 3.94
N VAL A 85 14.47 7.47 4.18
CA VAL A 85 14.40 8.71 5.00
C VAL A 85 13.42 9.70 4.39
N ARG A 86 13.48 9.91 3.07
CA ARG A 86 12.49 10.75 2.35
C ARG A 86 11.08 10.20 2.46
N PHE A 87 10.91 8.88 2.41
CA PHE A 87 9.62 8.25 2.63
C PHE A 87 9.07 8.57 4.03
N VAL A 88 9.88 8.47 5.09
CA VAL A 88 9.46 8.85 6.45
C VAL A 88 9.02 10.32 6.50
N SER A 89 9.82 11.24 5.93
CA SER A 89 9.44 12.64 5.83
C SER A 89 8.11 12.85 5.08
N GLN A 90 7.88 12.09 4.04
CA GLN A 90 6.65 12.13 3.24
C GLN A 90 5.44 11.67 4.05
N GLU A 91 5.57 10.59 4.84
CA GLU A 91 4.51 10.12 5.74
C GLU A 91 4.16 11.19 6.79
N VAL A 92 5.16 11.81 7.41
CA VAL A 92 4.96 12.92 8.37
C VAL A 92 4.18 14.08 7.72
N VAL A 93 4.58 14.51 6.52
CA VAL A 93 3.91 15.60 5.80
C VAL A 93 2.48 15.21 5.40
N ASN A 94 2.28 13.98 4.96
CA ASN A 94 0.96 13.49 4.55
C ASN A 94 -0.02 13.41 5.73
N GLU A 95 0.43 12.95 6.90
CA GLU A 95 -0.40 12.91 8.10
C GLU A 95 -0.75 14.33 8.58
N ARG A 96 0.18 15.28 8.54
CA ARG A 96 -0.08 16.70 8.85
C ARG A 96 -1.18 17.32 7.99
N LYS A 97 -1.32 16.88 6.74
CA LYS A 97 -2.37 17.37 5.83
C LYS A 97 -3.75 16.77 6.10
N LYS A 98 -3.80 15.57 6.68
CA LYS A 98 -5.04 14.83 6.91
C LYS A 98 -5.66 15.13 8.27
N THR A 99 -4.86 15.50 9.25
CA THR A 99 -5.26 15.61 10.63
C THR A 99 -5.69 17.05 10.95
N SER A 100 -6.91 17.21 11.49
CA SER A 100 -7.38 18.46 12.07
C SER A 100 -6.79 18.75 13.47
N GLY A 101 -6.11 17.75 14.05
CA GLY A 101 -5.50 17.81 15.36
C GLY A 101 -4.03 18.22 15.33
N LYS A 102 -3.33 17.95 16.44
CA LYS A 102 -1.89 18.22 16.55
C LYS A 102 -1.11 17.36 15.54
N PRO A 103 -0.27 17.97 14.70
CA PRO A 103 0.49 17.21 13.70
C PRO A 103 1.58 16.37 14.35
N ILE A 104 1.85 15.18 13.78
CA ILE A 104 2.95 14.34 14.27
C ILE A 104 4.30 15.08 14.15
N PRO A 105 5.17 14.99 15.17
CA PRO A 105 6.47 15.65 15.17
C PRO A 105 7.44 15.04 14.14
N HIS A 106 8.50 15.77 13.82
CA HIS A 106 9.59 15.21 13.03
C HIS A 106 10.36 14.16 13.81
N PHE A 107 10.98 13.24 13.07
CA PHE A 107 11.77 12.15 13.62
C PHE A 107 13.22 12.61 13.83
N ASP A 108 13.81 12.26 14.98
CA ASP A 108 15.23 12.44 15.22
C ASP A 108 16.08 11.40 14.47
N ILE A 109 17.40 11.56 14.50
CA ILE A 109 18.32 10.71 13.75
C ILE A 109 18.33 9.26 14.26
N GLU A 110 18.14 9.06 15.58
CA GLU A 110 18.15 7.73 16.20
C GLU A 110 16.88 6.95 15.83
N SER A 111 15.73 7.60 15.87
CA SER A 111 14.45 7.02 15.45
C SER A 111 14.46 6.63 13.97
N ILE A 112 15.03 7.48 13.10
CA ILE A 112 15.25 7.14 11.69
C ILE A 112 16.15 5.91 11.55
N GLY A 113 17.22 5.83 12.34
CA GLY A 113 18.10 4.66 12.38
C GLY A 113 17.35 3.37 12.73
N LEU A 114 16.40 3.42 13.68
CA LEU A 114 15.57 2.28 14.05
C LEU A 114 14.57 1.89 12.95
N ILE A 115 14.00 2.86 12.23
CA ILE A 115 13.11 2.57 11.09
C ILE A 115 13.90 1.89 9.96
N LEU A 116 15.13 2.32 9.68
CA LEU A 116 16.00 1.65 8.71
C LEU A 116 16.36 0.22 9.13
N LYS A 117 16.67 -0.01 10.40
CA LYS A 117 16.89 -1.36 10.96
C LYS A 117 15.63 -2.23 10.84
N GLU A 118 14.46 -1.65 11.06
CA GLU A 118 13.20 -2.37 10.88
C GLU A 118 12.95 -2.73 9.42
N ALA A 119 13.29 -1.84 8.48
CA ALA A 119 13.22 -2.15 7.05
C ALA A 119 14.18 -3.28 6.66
N GLN A 120 15.39 -3.35 7.24
CA GLN A 120 16.32 -4.48 7.08
C GLN A 120 15.69 -5.77 7.61
N ARG A 121 15.18 -5.75 8.85
CA ARG A 121 14.55 -6.90 9.49
C ARG A 121 13.38 -7.45 8.67
N ARG A 122 12.48 -6.56 8.20
CA ARG A 122 11.30 -6.94 7.41
C ARG A 122 11.64 -7.44 6.01
N SER A 123 12.81 -7.15 5.47
CA SER A 123 13.22 -7.72 4.19
C SER A 123 13.46 -9.24 4.27
N GLY A 124 13.79 -9.76 5.47
CA GLY A 124 14.15 -11.15 5.69
C GLY A 124 15.45 -11.58 4.99
N ARG A 125 16.18 -10.64 4.39
CA ARG A 125 17.38 -10.92 3.58
C ARG A 125 18.52 -9.98 3.96
N ARG A 126 19.70 -10.55 4.17
CA ARG A 126 20.93 -9.78 4.50
C ARG A 126 21.24 -8.77 3.39
N GLY A 127 21.57 -7.54 3.77
CA GLY A 127 21.93 -6.47 2.85
C GLY A 127 20.76 -5.94 2.00
N ARG A 128 19.52 -6.14 2.45
CA ARG A 128 18.32 -5.68 1.76
C ARG A 128 17.44 -4.83 2.68
N LEU A 129 16.66 -3.94 2.08
CA LEU A 129 15.66 -3.09 2.73
C LEU A 129 14.29 -3.43 2.17
N SER A 130 13.30 -3.61 3.03
CA SER A 130 11.92 -3.89 2.63
C SER A 130 11.29 -2.72 1.90
N LEU A 131 10.52 -3.02 0.85
CA LEU A 131 9.64 -2.10 0.14
C LEU A 131 8.17 -2.24 0.55
N ARG A 132 7.88 -2.95 1.65
CA ARG A 132 6.54 -2.99 2.25
C ARG A 132 6.23 -1.66 2.94
N LEU A 133 6.11 -0.62 2.12
CA LEU A 133 6.02 0.77 2.59
C LEU A 133 4.76 1.04 3.39
N ARG A 134 3.64 0.32 3.13
CA ARG A 134 2.42 0.44 3.92
C ARG A 134 2.64 0.07 5.39
N GLU A 135 3.37 -1.02 5.64
CA GLU A 135 3.67 -1.49 6.99
C GLU A 135 4.69 -0.57 7.70
N LEU A 136 5.71 -0.08 6.97
CA LEU A 136 6.66 0.89 7.51
C LEU A 136 5.99 2.23 7.79
N GLY A 137 5.08 2.70 6.94
CA GLY A 137 4.28 3.90 7.16
C GLY A 137 3.36 3.76 8.37
N GLY A 138 2.79 2.57 8.60
CA GLY A 138 2.05 2.26 9.83
C GLY A 138 2.90 2.46 11.08
N LEU A 139 4.13 1.94 11.09
CA LEU A 139 5.07 2.14 12.18
C LEU A 139 5.41 3.62 12.42
N VAL A 140 5.64 4.38 11.33
CA VAL A 140 5.90 5.83 11.39
C VAL A 140 4.72 6.56 12.03
N ARG A 141 3.50 6.28 11.61
CA ARG A 141 2.29 6.91 12.16
C ARG A 141 2.12 6.62 13.64
N ILE A 142 2.17 5.35 14.04
CA ILE A 142 2.03 4.97 15.46
C ILE A 142 3.12 5.64 16.32
N ALA A 143 4.36 5.69 15.87
CA ALA A 143 5.44 6.36 16.60
C ALA A 143 5.19 7.87 16.71
N GLY A 144 4.67 8.48 15.65
CA GLY A 144 4.28 9.89 15.65
C GLY A 144 3.12 10.20 16.60
N ASP A 145 2.09 9.34 16.61
CA ASP A 145 0.92 9.47 17.51
C ASP A 145 1.35 9.38 18.98
N LEU A 146 2.23 8.43 19.34
CA LEU A 146 2.79 8.34 20.70
C LEU A 146 3.55 9.61 21.10
N ALA A 147 4.31 10.22 20.16
CA ALA A 147 4.98 11.49 20.42
C ALA A 147 4.00 12.65 20.61
N VAL A 148 2.89 12.65 19.87
CA VAL A 148 1.80 13.64 20.06
C VAL A 148 1.14 13.49 21.42
N GLU A 149 0.83 12.26 21.85
CA GLU A 149 0.25 11.96 23.18
C GLU A 149 1.14 12.46 24.32
N GLU A 150 2.45 12.30 24.19
CA GLU A 150 3.44 12.75 25.17
C GLU A 150 3.78 14.26 25.05
N ASN A 151 3.19 14.99 24.09
CA ASN A 151 3.53 16.38 23.78
C ASN A 151 5.02 16.59 23.47
N ALA A 152 5.67 15.59 22.87
CA ALA A 152 7.08 15.66 22.52
C ALA A 152 7.31 16.55 21.30
N ASP A 153 8.44 17.28 21.27
CA ASP A 153 8.83 18.13 20.14
C ASP A 153 9.35 17.29 18.95
N LEU A 154 9.89 16.10 19.21
CA LEU A 154 10.41 15.16 18.23
C LEU A 154 9.93 13.74 18.51
N THR A 155 9.76 12.98 17.44
CA THR A 155 9.56 11.52 17.54
C THR A 155 10.91 10.84 17.73
N THR A 156 11.12 10.26 18.91
CA THR A 156 12.40 9.69 19.33
C THR A 156 12.47 8.17 19.15
N ALA A 157 13.64 7.60 19.39
CA ALA A 157 13.87 6.15 19.38
C ALA A 157 12.90 5.39 20.30
N SER A 158 12.56 5.94 21.49
CA SER A 158 11.63 5.30 22.43
C SER A 158 10.24 5.12 21.83
N HIS A 159 9.73 6.15 21.11
CA HIS A 159 8.44 6.09 20.42
C HIS A 159 8.44 4.99 19.35
N VAL A 160 9.53 4.86 18.57
CA VAL A 160 9.65 3.83 17.54
C VAL A 160 9.70 2.42 18.15
N ILE A 161 10.40 2.23 19.26
CA ILE A 161 10.46 0.94 19.98
C ILE A 161 9.07 0.53 20.47
N ARG A 162 8.33 1.43 21.09
CA ARG A 162 6.95 1.19 21.58
C ARG A 162 6.00 0.96 20.39
N ALA A 163 6.07 1.79 19.37
CA ALA A 163 5.27 1.63 18.16
C ALA A 163 5.47 0.26 17.51
N ARG A 164 6.71 -0.27 17.51
CA ARG A 164 7.01 -1.60 16.98
C ARG A 164 6.33 -2.72 17.77
N ALA A 165 6.20 -2.57 19.10
CA ALA A 165 5.47 -3.53 19.92
C ALA A 165 3.96 -3.51 19.62
N ILE A 166 3.37 -2.31 19.45
CA ILE A 166 1.95 -2.13 19.10
C ILE A 166 1.64 -2.62 17.68
N ALA A 167 2.54 -2.37 16.73
CA ALA A 167 2.36 -2.68 15.31
C ALA A 167 2.60 -4.16 14.94
N LYS A 168 2.72 -5.06 15.92
CA LYS A 168 2.85 -6.50 15.66
C LYS A 168 1.58 -7.04 14.99
N PRO A 169 1.69 -7.86 13.93
CA PRO A 169 0.55 -8.59 13.39
C PRO A 169 -0.14 -9.45 14.46
N LEU A 170 -1.46 -9.64 14.33
CA LEU A 170 -2.25 -10.39 15.32
C LEU A 170 -1.72 -11.81 15.51
N GLU A 171 -1.31 -12.46 14.42
CA GLU A 171 -0.74 -13.80 14.44
C GLU A 171 0.53 -13.86 15.31
N GLN A 172 1.38 -12.85 15.22
CA GLN A 172 2.59 -12.75 16.04
C GLN A 172 2.26 -12.46 17.50
N GLN A 173 1.26 -11.59 17.78
CA GLN A 173 0.80 -11.34 19.14
C GLN A 173 0.23 -12.60 19.81
N VAL A 174 -0.50 -13.40 19.06
CA VAL A 174 -1.03 -14.68 19.51
C VAL A 174 0.11 -15.66 19.79
N ALA A 175 1.08 -15.80 18.89
CA ALA A 175 2.23 -16.67 19.09
C ALA A 175 3.06 -16.28 20.31
N ASP A 176 3.33 -14.98 20.50
CA ASP A 176 4.06 -14.47 21.67
C ASP A 176 3.35 -14.83 22.98
N ARG A 177 2.01 -14.68 23.05
CA ARG A 177 1.22 -15.05 24.23
C ARG A 177 1.22 -16.56 24.53
N TYR A 178 1.30 -17.40 23.49
CA TYR A 178 1.42 -18.85 23.71
C TYR A 178 2.78 -19.22 24.30
N LEU A 179 3.84 -18.58 23.84
CA LEU A 179 5.20 -18.80 24.35
C LEU A 179 5.35 -18.32 25.83
N GLU A 180 4.77 -17.16 26.16
CA GLU A 180 4.75 -16.62 27.54
C GLU A 180 4.01 -17.52 28.54
N ARG A 181 3.04 -18.32 28.08
CA ARG A 181 2.30 -19.26 28.95
C ARG A 181 3.03 -20.59 29.18
N GLN A 182 4.07 -20.86 28.41
CA GLN A 182 4.85 -22.11 28.52
C GLN A 182 6.21 -21.89 29.25
N ALA A 183 6.54 -20.64 29.56
CA ALA A 183 7.73 -20.25 30.33
C ALA A 183 7.41 -20.03 31.81
#